data_f4a08877b27608d7e3fc37ff156e6439
#
_entry.id   f4a08877b27608d7e3fc37ff156e6439
#
_cell.length_a   1.000
_cell.length_b   1.000
_cell.length_c   1.000
_cell.angle_alpha   90.00
_cell.angle_beta   90.00
_cell.angle_gamma   90.00
#
_symmetry.space_group_name_H-M   'P 1'
#
loop_
_entity.id
_entity.type
_entity.pdbx_description
1 polymer ?
#
loop_
_entity_poly.entity_id
_entity_poly.type
_entity_poly.pdbx_seq_one_letter_code
_entity_poly.pdbx_strand_id
1 'polypeptide(L)'
;WAEETQMDGRCINFILKHPETVTEKTNPRAITTFFNAISSFDKFEENLPMIQMIGEGSVGSDMTSLFTLFINNKLDQLMSPKDILLHDNEDYIVGTLKSTIGRGNDYRADIASIMSTRIVNFALTHFKTNPMKNEVIKRLEKLVVDEIFAIDLKYMIVRNLINGNKQKFQKLMLNDKVMEYTIR
;
A
#
# COMPACT_ATOMS: atom_id res chain seq x y z
N TRP A 1 -5.38 11.48 2.06
CA TRP A 1 -5.37 12.38 0.90
C TRP A 1 -5.19 11.62 -0.41
N ALA A 2 -4.07 10.96 -0.69
CA ALA A 2 -3.80 10.29 -1.98
C ALA A 2 -4.84 9.20 -2.32
N GLU A 3 -5.23 8.39 -1.36
CA GLU A 3 -6.29 7.38 -1.51
C GLU A 3 -7.68 8.03 -1.75
N GLU A 4 -7.95 9.18 -1.14
CA GLU A 4 -9.23 9.90 -1.27
C GLU A 4 -9.37 10.60 -2.63
N THR A 5 -8.26 11.00 -3.26
CA THR A 5 -8.25 11.66 -4.58
C THR A 5 -8.29 10.68 -5.75
N GLN A 6 -8.46 9.38 -5.50
CA GLN A 6 -8.43 8.32 -6.51
C GLN A 6 -7.15 8.33 -7.37
N MET A 7 -6.04 8.75 -6.79
CA MET A 7 -4.73 8.77 -7.44
C MET A 7 -4.33 7.35 -7.89
N ASP A 8 -3.59 7.27 -8.99
CA ASP A 8 -3.03 6.01 -9.48
C ASP A 8 -2.28 5.26 -8.38
N GLY A 9 -2.58 3.98 -8.22
CA GLY A 9 -2.00 3.14 -7.15
C GLY A 9 -0.48 3.08 -7.18
N ARG A 10 0.14 3.19 -8.38
CA ARG A 10 1.60 3.27 -8.55
C ARG A 10 2.17 4.52 -7.88
N CYS A 11 1.47 5.64 -8.02
CA CYS A 11 1.85 6.91 -7.42
C CYS A 11 1.67 6.92 -5.91
N ILE A 12 0.62 6.25 -5.41
CA ILE A 12 0.40 6.04 -3.97
C ILE A 12 1.56 5.22 -3.38
N ASN A 13 1.98 4.15 -4.05
CA ASN A 13 3.13 3.34 -3.63
C ASN A 13 4.40 4.20 -3.47
N PHE A 14 4.65 5.12 -4.42
CA PHE A 14 5.79 6.01 -4.35
C PHE A 14 5.72 6.94 -3.12
N ILE A 15 4.60 7.60 -2.88
CA ILE A 15 4.42 8.51 -1.73
C ILE A 15 4.61 7.77 -0.40
N LEU A 16 4.10 6.55 -0.29
CA LEU A 16 4.28 5.74 0.92
C LEU A 16 5.73 5.29 1.14
N LYS A 17 6.47 5.09 0.06
CA LYS A 17 7.90 4.75 0.11
C LYS A 17 8.78 5.95 0.45
N HIS A 18 8.39 7.13 -0.05
CA HIS A 18 9.16 8.36 0.02
C HIS A 18 8.34 9.53 0.58
N PRO A 19 7.82 9.43 1.83
CA PRO A 19 7.00 10.48 2.44
C PRO A 19 7.77 11.81 2.59
N GLU A 20 9.09 11.76 2.66
CA GLU A 20 9.98 12.91 2.73
C GLU A 20 9.94 13.81 1.47
N THR A 21 9.41 13.26 0.35
CA THR A 21 9.25 14.05 -0.89
C THR A 21 8.11 15.07 -0.80
N VAL A 22 7.20 14.92 0.17
CA VAL A 22 6.10 15.87 0.40
C VAL A 22 6.63 17.03 1.23
N THR A 23 6.93 18.14 0.59
CA THR A 23 7.52 19.35 1.20
C THR A 23 6.68 20.58 0.84
N GLU A 24 7.10 21.76 1.29
CA GLU A 24 6.45 23.01 0.87
C GLU A 24 6.61 23.29 -0.64
N LYS A 25 7.73 22.89 -1.23
CA LYS A 25 8.00 23.04 -2.68
C LYS A 25 7.27 21.97 -3.49
N THR A 26 7.34 20.73 -3.06
CA THR A 26 6.64 19.58 -3.64
C THR A 26 5.37 19.30 -2.84
N ASN A 27 4.47 20.27 -2.82
CA ASN A 27 3.22 20.17 -2.07
C ASN A 27 2.25 19.18 -2.72
N PRO A 28 1.21 18.72 -1.99
CA PRO A 28 0.24 17.74 -2.49
C PRO A 28 -0.38 18.10 -3.84
N ARG A 29 -0.57 19.40 -4.14
CA ARG A 29 -1.14 19.86 -5.41
C ARG A 29 -0.17 19.63 -6.57
N ALA A 30 1.10 20.01 -6.41
CA ALA A 30 2.14 19.79 -7.43
C ALA A 30 2.32 18.30 -7.72
N ILE A 31 2.35 17.47 -6.66
CA ILE A 31 2.44 16.02 -6.75
C ILE A 31 1.22 15.45 -7.50
N THR A 32 0.00 15.87 -7.16
CA THR A 32 -1.22 15.41 -7.85
C THR A 32 -1.20 15.81 -9.32
N THR A 33 -0.75 17.01 -9.64
CA THR A 33 -0.64 17.49 -11.03
C THR A 33 0.35 16.63 -11.84
N PHE A 34 1.53 16.33 -11.26
CA PHE A 34 2.52 15.46 -11.88
C PHE A 34 1.95 14.06 -12.14
N PHE A 35 1.36 13.42 -11.11
CA PHE A 35 0.86 12.07 -11.24
C PHE A 35 -0.34 11.97 -12.18
N ASN A 36 -1.21 12.96 -12.22
CA ASN A 36 -2.29 13.01 -13.20
C ASN A 36 -1.76 13.12 -14.63
N ALA A 37 -0.68 13.90 -14.84
CA ALA A 37 -0.07 14.04 -16.16
C ALA A 37 0.54 12.72 -16.69
N ILE A 38 1.05 11.87 -15.81
CA ILE A 38 1.65 10.59 -16.19
C ILE A 38 0.70 9.39 -16.08
N SER A 39 -0.50 9.56 -15.50
CA SER A 39 -1.47 8.47 -15.27
C SER A 39 -1.95 7.78 -16.54
N SER A 40 -1.88 8.46 -17.70
CA SER A 40 -2.23 7.91 -19.01
C SER A 40 -1.21 6.91 -19.57
N PHE A 41 -0.02 6.82 -18.98
CA PHE A 41 0.98 5.84 -19.40
C PHE A 41 0.69 4.47 -18.77
N ASP A 42 0.37 3.47 -19.60
CA ASP A 42 0.12 2.11 -19.13
C ASP A 42 1.34 1.49 -18.44
N LYS A 43 2.53 1.73 -19.02
CA LYS A 43 3.81 1.26 -18.49
C LYS A 43 4.77 2.43 -18.30
N PHE A 44 5.15 2.67 -17.06
CA PHE A 44 6.06 3.76 -16.72
C PHE A 44 7.48 3.49 -17.21
N GLU A 45 7.94 2.24 -17.14
CA GLU A 45 9.28 1.83 -17.57
C GLU A 45 9.55 2.08 -19.06
N GLU A 46 8.52 2.04 -19.90
CA GLU A 46 8.63 2.32 -21.34
C GLU A 46 8.61 3.83 -21.65
N ASN A 47 8.21 4.67 -20.69
CA ASN A 47 7.99 6.10 -20.86
C ASN A 47 8.90 6.97 -19.96
N LEU A 48 9.98 6.40 -19.41
CA LEU A 48 10.85 7.10 -18.46
C LEU A 48 11.35 8.47 -18.92
N PRO A 49 11.80 8.67 -20.19
CA PRO A 49 12.25 9.99 -20.63
C PRO A 49 11.14 11.06 -20.58
N MET A 50 9.91 10.67 -20.92
CA MET A 50 8.76 11.59 -20.88
C MET A 50 8.36 11.88 -19.43
N ILE A 51 8.33 10.86 -18.58
CA ILE A 51 8.05 10.99 -17.15
C ILE A 51 9.08 11.91 -16.48
N GLN A 52 10.37 11.75 -16.84
CA GLN A 52 11.42 12.60 -16.31
C GLN A 52 11.23 14.08 -16.72
N MET A 53 10.95 14.34 -17.98
CA MET A 53 10.70 15.69 -18.47
C MET A 53 9.50 16.37 -17.78
N ILE A 54 8.39 15.64 -17.65
CA ILE A 54 7.18 16.15 -16.96
C ILE A 54 7.45 16.37 -15.47
N GLY A 55 8.17 15.45 -14.83
CA GLY A 55 8.49 15.51 -13.41
C GLY A 55 9.42 16.69 -13.07
N GLU A 56 10.50 16.87 -13.83
CA GLU A 56 11.41 18.00 -13.63
C GLU A 56 10.70 19.36 -13.70
N GLY A 57 9.74 19.50 -14.62
CA GLY A 57 8.92 20.71 -14.76
C GLY A 57 7.85 20.89 -13.68
N SER A 58 7.41 19.82 -13.04
CA SER A 58 6.27 19.83 -12.10
C SER A 58 6.68 19.76 -10.62
N VAL A 59 7.59 18.86 -10.28
CA VAL A 59 7.98 18.54 -8.89
C VAL A 59 9.49 18.66 -8.64
N GLY A 60 10.26 18.99 -9.68
CA GLY A 60 11.72 19.18 -9.62
C GLY A 60 12.54 17.89 -9.75
N SER A 61 13.84 18.07 -9.95
CA SER A 61 14.77 16.98 -10.29
C SER A 61 14.89 15.92 -9.20
N ASP A 62 14.91 16.34 -7.92
CA ASP A 62 15.15 15.43 -6.80
C ASP A 62 14.03 14.38 -6.68
N MET A 63 12.77 14.83 -6.63
CA MET A 63 11.62 13.95 -6.58
C MET A 63 11.51 13.11 -7.84
N THR A 64 11.78 13.67 -9.01
CA THR A 64 11.75 12.97 -10.30
C THR A 64 12.78 11.85 -10.35
N SER A 65 14.00 12.09 -9.89
CA SER A 65 15.05 11.06 -9.83
C SER A 65 14.68 9.92 -8.89
N LEU A 66 14.12 10.23 -7.72
CA LEU A 66 13.63 9.21 -6.80
C LEU A 66 12.48 8.39 -7.39
N PHE A 67 11.56 9.06 -8.12
CA PHE A 67 10.45 8.38 -8.79
C PHE A 67 10.94 7.45 -9.92
N THR A 68 11.92 7.90 -10.71
CA THR A 68 12.54 7.06 -11.74
C THR A 68 13.22 5.82 -11.14
N LEU A 69 13.93 5.98 -10.02
CA LEU A 69 14.53 4.87 -9.30
C LEU A 69 13.46 3.90 -8.75
N PHE A 70 12.35 4.43 -8.25
CA PHE A 70 11.21 3.65 -7.77
C PHE A 70 10.61 2.78 -8.89
N ILE A 71 10.42 3.34 -10.10
CA ILE A 71 9.94 2.58 -11.27
C ILE A 71 10.95 1.47 -11.63
N ASN A 72 12.23 1.79 -11.70
CA ASN A 72 13.29 0.82 -12.03
C ASN A 72 13.34 -0.35 -11.04
N ASN A 73 12.94 -0.16 -9.79
CA ASN A 73 12.80 -1.22 -8.79
C ASN A 73 11.46 -1.97 -8.85
N LYS A 74 10.60 -1.68 -9.82
CA LYS A 74 9.26 -2.28 -10.04
C LYS A 74 8.31 -2.14 -8.85
N LEU A 75 8.46 -1.11 -8.03
CA LEU A 75 7.60 -0.84 -6.87
C LEU A 75 6.26 -0.20 -7.25
N ASP A 76 6.13 0.20 -8.51
CA ASP A 76 4.89 0.69 -9.11
C ASP A 76 3.88 -0.43 -9.40
N GLN A 77 4.35 -1.69 -9.56
CA GLN A 77 3.54 -2.85 -9.99
C GLN A 77 2.92 -3.63 -8.82
N LEU A 78 2.76 -3.02 -7.66
CA LEU A 78 2.20 -3.69 -6.49
C LEU A 78 0.67 -3.87 -6.57
N MET A 79 0.19 -5.03 -6.10
CA MET A 79 -1.24 -5.34 -6.05
C MET A 79 -2.03 -4.27 -5.28
N SER A 80 -3.23 -3.94 -5.77
CA SER A 80 -4.07 -2.96 -5.08
C SER A 80 -4.62 -3.52 -3.75
N PRO A 81 -4.74 -2.72 -2.70
CA PRO A 81 -5.33 -3.17 -1.44
C PRO A 81 -6.81 -3.55 -1.58
N LYS A 82 -7.52 -2.99 -2.56
CA LYS A 82 -8.88 -3.38 -2.92
C LYS A 82 -8.92 -4.84 -3.38
N ASP A 83 -8.03 -5.22 -4.27
CA ASP A 83 -7.96 -6.60 -4.76
C ASP A 83 -7.53 -7.55 -3.65
N ILE A 84 -6.57 -7.15 -2.81
CA ILE A 84 -6.14 -7.94 -1.66
C ILE A 84 -7.31 -8.29 -0.73
N LEU A 85 -8.19 -7.34 -0.44
CA LEU A 85 -9.26 -7.53 0.55
C LEU A 85 -10.59 -7.99 -0.04
N LEU A 86 -10.88 -7.68 -1.31
CA LEU A 86 -12.20 -7.90 -1.91
C LEU A 86 -12.23 -8.90 -3.08
N HIS A 87 -11.08 -9.36 -3.57
CA HIS A 87 -11.04 -10.35 -4.65
C HIS A 87 -11.48 -11.75 -4.15
N ASP A 88 -12.23 -12.49 -4.97
CA ASP A 88 -12.82 -13.77 -4.56
C ASP A 88 -11.79 -14.91 -4.41
N ASN A 89 -10.72 -14.90 -5.22
CA ASN A 89 -9.70 -15.95 -5.18
C ASN A 89 -8.60 -15.64 -4.14
N GLU A 90 -8.76 -16.21 -2.95
CA GLU A 90 -7.84 -16.01 -1.83
C GLU A 90 -6.45 -16.61 -2.06
N ASP A 91 -6.37 -17.80 -2.66
CA ASP A 91 -5.08 -18.48 -2.86
C ASP A 91 -4.22 -17.72 -3.88
N TYR A 92 -4.84 -17.16 -4.92
CA TYR A 92 -4.17 -16.25 -5.85
C TYR A 92 -3.58 -15.03 -5.15
N ILE A 93 -4.37 -14.38 -4.28
CA ILE A 93 -3.92 -13.20 -3.53
C ILE A 93 -2.74 -13.53 -2.61
N VAL A 94 -2.88 -14.57 -1.80
CA VAL A 94 -1.83 -15.00 -0.87
C VAL A 94 -0.58 -15.44 -1.62
N GLY A 95 -0.72 -16.19 -2.71
CA GLY A 95 0.38 -16.60 -3.58
C GLY A 95 1.13 -15.40 -4.18
N THR A 96 0.39 -14.44 -4.72
CA THR A 96 0.97 -13.21 -5.31
C THR A 96 1.69 -12.37 -4.26
N LEU A 97 1.09 -12.17 -3.08
CA LEU A 97 1.75 -11.44 -1.98
C LEU A 97 3.04 -12.13 -1.53
N LYS A 98 3.02 -13.46 -1.36
CA LYS A 98 4.21 -14.23 -0.97
C LYS A 98 5.32 -14.16 -2.02
N SER A 99 4.98 -14.16 -3.29
CA SER A 99 5.97 -14.03 -4.38
C SER A 99 6.53 -12.62 -4.50
N THR A 100 5.70 -11.60 -4.27
CA THR A 100 6.09 -10.18 -4.38
C THR A 100 6.92 -9.72 -3.18
N ILE A 101 6.56 -10.14 -1.98
CA ILE A 101 7.26 -9.77 -0.74
C ILE A 101 8.51 -10.65 -0.53
N GLY A 102 8.50 -11.89 -1.03
CA GLY A 102 9.59 -12.85 -0.83
C GLY A 102 9.63 -13.46 0.56
N ARG A 103 10.65 -14.27 0.85
CA ARG A 103 10.86 -14.94 2.13
C ARG A 103 12.34 -15.06 2.47
N GLY A 104 12.68 -15.20 3.74
CA GLY A 104 14.06 -15.39 4.19
C GLY A 104 14.97 -14.28 3.68
N ASN A 105 16.03 -14.65 2.97
CA ASN A 105 17.01 -13.69 2.44
C ASN A 105 16.45 -12.79 1.31
N ASP A 106 15.37 -13.22 0.65
CA ASP A 106 14.74 -12.46 -0.44
C ASP A 106 13.57 -11.61 0.06
N TYR A 107 13.37 -11.51 1.40
CA TYR A 107 12.27 -10.73 1.98
C TYR A 107 12.44 -9.23 1.71
N ARG A 108 11.48 -8.67 0.98
CA ARG A 108 11.41 -7.26 0.61
C ARG A 108 10.65 -6.47 1.68
N ALA A 109 11.37 -6.08 2.74
CA ALA A 109 10.80 -5.31 3.86
C ALA A 109 10.17 -3.97 3.40
N ASP A 110 10.74 -3.35 2.37
CA ASP A 110 10.22 -2.13 1.76
C ASP A 110 8.83 -2.34 1.13
N ILE A 111 8.66 -3.41 0.34
CA ILE A 111 7.38 -3.78 -0.25
C ILE A 111 6.37 -4.16 0.85
N ALA A 112 6.77 -4.99 1.80
CA ALA A 112 5.91 -5.41 2.90
C ALA A 112 5.37 -4.22 3.70
N SER A 113 6.22 -3.22 4.00
CA SER A 113 5.83 -1.99 4.69
C SER A 113 4.81 -1.16 3.90
N ILE A 114 5.03 -0.96 2.59
CA ILE A 114 4.09 -0.25 1.72
C ILE A 114 2.75 -0.99 1.68
N MET A 115 2.77 -2.30 1.42
CA MET A 115 1.56 -3.11 1.28
C MET A 115 0.75 -3.15 2.57
N SER A 116 1.40 -3.37 3.72
CA SER A 116 0.72 -3.38 5.03
C SER A 116 0.06 -2.03 5.35
N THR A 117 0.75 -0.91 5.09
CA THR A 117 0.20 0.44 5.28
C THR A 117 -1.00 0.70 4.37
N ARG A 118 -0.91 0.33 3.10
CA ARG A 118 -2.01 0.50 2.15
C ARG A 118 -3.22 -0.36 2.48
N ILE A 119 -3.02 -1.61 2.92
CA ILE A 119 -4.11 -2.50 3.37
C ILE A 119 -4.86 -1.85 4.54
N VAL A 120 -4.15 -1.34 5.53
CA VAL A 120 -4.75 -0.67 6.70
C VAL A 120 -5.52 0.58 6.28
N ASN A 121 -4.91 1.47 5.50
CA ASN A 121 -5.54 2.72 5.05
C ASN A 121 -6.80 2.45 4.23
N PHE A 122 -6.73 1.53 3.28
CA PHE A 122 -7.89 1.12 2.49
C PHE A 122 -9.00 0.54 3.38
N ALA A 123 -8.66 -0.37 4.30
CA ALA A 123 -9.65 -0.98 5.19
C ALA A 123 -10.37 0.09 6.06
N LEU A 124 -9.62 1.00 6.66
CA LEU A 124 -10.18 2.07 7.49
C LEU A 124 -11.06 3.04 6.69
N THR A 125 -10.62 3.42 5.49
CA THR A 125 -11.35 4.36 4.63
C THR A 125 -12.58 3.70 3.99
N HIS A 126 -12.40 2.54 3.35
CA HIS A 126 -13.47 1.86 2.63
C HIS A 126 -14.58 1.38 3.55
N PHE A 127 -14.23 0.74 4.66
CA PHE A 127 -15.23 0.22 5.61
C PHE A 127 -15.73 1.26 6.61
N LYS A 128 -15.34 2.51 6.52
CA LYS A 128 -15.97 3.61 7.26
C LYS A 128 -17.44 3.73 6.89
N THR A 129 -17.75 3.68 5.60
CA THR A 129 -19.11 3.84 5.04
C THR A 129 -19.71 2.54 4.52
N ASN A 130 -18.88 1.60 4.07
CA ASN A 130 -19.34 0.34 3.48
C ASN A 130 -19.51 -0.76 4.55
N PRO A 131 -20.44 -1.70 4.32
CA PRO A 131 -20.58 -2.86 5.20
C PRO A 131 -19.37 -3.77 5.09
N MET A 132 -18.90 -4.29 6.23
CA MET A 132 -17.81 -5.26 6.27
C MET A 132 -18.38 -6.67 6.30
N LYS A 133 -18.04 -7.46 5.26
CA LYS A 133 -18.39 -8.87 5.18
C LYS A 133 -17.45 -9.72 6.04
N ASN A 134 -17.93 -10.88 6.48
CA ASN A 134 -17.10 -11.80 7.28
C ASN A 134 -15.88 -12.34 6.50
N GLU A 135 -15.99 -12.46 5.18
CA GLU A 135 -14.88 -12.88 4.29
C GLU A 135 -13.70 -11.91 4.40
N VAL A 136 -13.96 -10.61 4.53
CA VAL A 136 -12.90 -9.59 4.70
C VAL A 136 -12.19 -9.76 6.04
N ILE A 137 -12.95 -10.03 7.11
CA ILE A 137 -12.35 -10.30 8.44
C ILE A 137 -11.45 -11.53 8.36
N LYS A 138 -11.92 -12.63 7.80
CA LYS A 138 -11.13 -13.85 7.62
C LYS A 138 -9.88 -13.61 6.77
N ARG A 139 -9.97 -12.77 5.73
CA ARG A 139 -8.84 -12.37 4.91
C ARG A 139 -7.80 -11.59 5.71
N LEU A 140 -8.23 -10.61 6.50
CA LEU A 140 -7.34 -9.86 7.38
C LEU A 140 -6.68 -10.77 8.44
N GLU A 141 -7.44 -11.69 9.05
CA GLU A 141 -6.89 -12.70 9.97
C GLU A 141 -5.80 -13.53 9.28
N LYS A 142 -6.06 -14.04 8.08
CA LYS A 142 -5.10 -14.84 7.33
C LYS A 142 -3.85 -14.06 6.99
N LEU A 143 -3.98 -12.79 6.54
CA LEU A 143 -2.83 -11.92 6.26
C LEU A 143 -1.93 -11.69 7.49
N VAL A 144 -2.53 -11.63 8.68
CA VAL A 144 -1.79 -11.45 9.94
C VAL A 144 -1.22 -12.78 10.45
N VAL A 145 -1.95 -13.89 10.33
CA VAL A 145 -1.50 -15.19 10.86
C VAL A 145 -0.42 -15.82 9.97
N ASP A 146 -0.59 -15.75 8.64
CA ASP A 146 0.35 -16.33 7.67
C ASP A 146 1.72 -15.63 7.72
N GLU A 147 2.75 -16.33 7.25
CA GLU A 147 4.13 -15.84 7.15
C GLU A 147 4.34 -14.93 5.92
N ILE A 148 3.45 -13.93 5.74
CA ILE A 148 3.53 -12.94 4.68
C ILE A 148 4.28 -11.70 5.17
N PHE A 149 3.90 -11.21 6.34
CA PHE A 149 4.46 -10.02 6.95
C PHE A 149 5.35 -10.38 8.15
N ALA A 150 6.40 -9.60 8.35
CA ALA A 150 7.21 -9.66 9.55
C ALA A 150 6.37 -9.30 10.80
N ILE A 151 6.82 -9.73 11.96
CA ILE A 151 6.04 -9.65 13.21
C ILE A 151 5.69 -8.21 13.59
N ASP A 152 6.57 -7.26 13.38
CA ASP A 152 6.36 -5.83 13.62
C ASP A 152 5.25 -5.26 12.73
N LEU A 153 5.20 -5.66 11.46
CA LEU A 153 4.13 -5.25 10.53
C LEU A 153 2.78 -5.87 10.89
N LYS A 154 2.76 -7.11 11.38
CA LYS A 154 1.54 -7.75 11.90
C LYS A 154 0.96 -6.96 13.08
N TYR A 155 1.82 -6.57 14.03
CA TYR A 155 1.45 -5.66 15.13
C TYR A 155 0.87 -4.34 14.62
N MET A 156 1.56 -3.70 13.70
CA MET A 156 1.14 -2.44 13.11
C MET A 156 -0.24 -2.55 12.44
N ILE A 157 -0.47 -3.61 11.65
CA ILE A 157 -1.75 -3.85 10.98
C ILE A 157 -2.88 -3.96 12.02
N VAL A 158 -2.74 -4.88 12.99
CA VAL A 158 -3.80 -5.15 13.98
C VAL A 158 -4.08 -3.91 14.83
N ARG A 159 -3.03 -3.28 15.36
CA ARG A 159 -3.13 -2.10 16.21
C ARG A 159 -3.81 -0.93 15.49
N ASN A 160 -3.41 -0.64 14.27
CA ASN A 160 -3.96 0.49 13.52
C ASN A 160 -5.41 0.25 13.10
N LEU A 161 -5.78 -0.98 12.72
CA LEU A 161 -7.17 -1.31 12.40
C LEU A 161 -8.08 -1.15 13.64
N ILE A 162 -7.66 -1.68 14.80
CA ILE A 162 -8.46 -1.60 16.03
C ILE A 162 -8.55 -0.16 16.55
N ASN A 163 -7.43 0.58 16.55
CA ASN A 163 -7.42 1.97 16.99
C ASN A 163 -8.23 2.89 16.06
N GLY A 164 -8.18 2.63 14.74
CA GLY A 164 -8.91 3.40 13.75
C GLY A 164 -10.41 3.15 13.75
N ASN A 165 -10.88 1.93 13.99
CA ASN A 165 -12.30 1.60 14.10
C ASN A 165 -12.54 0.29 14.88
N LYS A 166 -12.54 0.38 16.20
CA LYS A 166 -12.71 -0.75 17.09
C LYS A 166 -14.00 -1.54 16.81
N GLN A 167 -15.13 -0.85 16.58
CA GLN A 167 -16.42 -1.52 16.37
C GLN A 167 -16.41 -2.46 15.17
N LYS A 168 -15.76 -2.06 14.08
CA LYS A 168 -15.69 -2.86 12.84
C LYS A 168 -14.65 -3.97 12.91
N PHE A 169 -13.50 -3.73 13.54
CA PHE A 169 -12.38 -4.66 13.53
C PHE A 169 -12.20 -5.50 14.80
N GLN A 170 -13.02 -5.28 15.84
CA GLN A 170 -12.93 -6.06 17.09
C GLN A 170 -13.07 -7.58 16.89
N LYS A 171 -13.74 -8.03 15.83
CA LYS A 171 -13.86 -9.46 15.51
C LYS A 171 -12.49 -10.13 15.22
N LEU A 172 -11.50 -9.36 14.78
CA LEU A 172 -10.12 -9.86 14.63
C LEU A 172 -9.54 -10.36 15.95
N MET A 173 -9.96 -9.77 17.08
CA MET A 173 -9.51 -10.17 18.42
C MET A 173 -10.12 -11.49 18.91
N LEU A 174 -11.09 -12.05 18.19
CA LEU A 174 -11.65 -13.38 18.49
C LEU A 174 -10.74 -14.51 18.02
N ASN A 175 -9.75 -14.22 17.19
CA ASN A 175 -8.75 -15.18 16.77
C ASN A 175 -7.55 -15.11 17.72
N ASP A 176 -7.29 -16.21 18.46
CA ASP A 176 -6.23 -16.26 19.48
C ASP A 176 -4.86 -15.87 18.94
N LYS A 177 -4.52 -16.30 17.71
CA LYS A 177 -3.25 -15.95 17.06
C LYS A 177 -3.14 -14.46 16.72
N VAL A 178 -4.27 -13.83 16.36
CA VAL A 178 -4.30 -12.37 16.11
C VAL A 178 -4.23 -11.61 17.42
N MET A 179 -4.86 -12.14 18.49
CA MET A 179 -4.83 -11.51 19.81
C MET A 179 -3.41 -11.41 20.40
N GLU A 180 -2.52 -12.35 20.09
CA GLU A 180 -1.11 -12.29 20.49
C GLU A 180 -0.42 -10.99 20.00
N TYR A 181 -0.87 -10.42 18.87
CA TYR A 181 -0.38 -9.16 18.32
C TYR A 181 -1.04 -7.91 18.92
N THR A 182 -1.88 -8.01 19.94
CA THR A 182 -2.49 -6.88 20.64
C THR A 182 -1.92 -6.63 22.02
N ILE A 183 -1.21 -7.62 22.60
CA ILE A 183 -0.83 -7.66 24.03
C ILE A 183 0.59 -7.15 24.29
N ARG A 184 1.39 -6.81 23.28
CA ARG A 184 2.75 -6.29 23.48
C ARG A 184 2.84 -4.78 23.48
#